data_c186da018c2d815391af9ac68a890c8c
#
_entry.id   c186da018c2d815391af9ac68a890c8c
#
_cell.length_a   1.000
_cell.length_b   1.000
_cell.length_c   1.000
_cell.angle_alpha   90.00
_cell.angle_beta   90.00
_cell.angle_gamma   90.00
#
_symmetry.space_group_name_H-M   'P 1'
#
loop_
_entity.id
_entity.type
_entity.pdbx_description
1 polymer ?
#
loop_
_entity_poly.entity_id
_entity_poly.type
_entity_poly.pdbx_seq_one_letter_code
_entity_poly.pdbx_strand_id
1 'polypeptide(L)'
;QKVTQMFSIFPLNLYAFHYPDEYLAVADSELFDRKSFILKQFAAEQQKLLKIAVGKSTSIYQLAESYSSAVTALKSITNPDKNFVMYDNLTLELLLSGSGKQEKEEFLSRTITNLTGEELKIITTYFDQDMSLHNTCEKLFLHKNTLQYKLNHIYRKTGLNPRRFKDAVLLYLAGKL
;
A
#
# COMPACT_ATOMS: atom_id res chain seq x y z
N GLN A 1 20.46 -15.45 1.71
CA GLN A 1 20.53 -16.43 0.62
C GLN A 1 19.46 -16.20 -0.45
N LYS A 2 18.16 -16.14 -0.14
CA LYS A 2 17.06 -15.90 -1.12
C LYS A 2 17.15 -14.52 -1.79
N VAL A 3 17.45 -13.46 -1.04
CA VAL A 3 17.61 -12.09 -1.59
C VAL A 3 18.82 -12.01 -2.51
N THR A 4 19.92 -12.62 -2.15
CA THR A 4 21.11 -12.70 -3.01
C THR A 4 20.83 -13.44 -4.32
N GLN A 5 20.04 -14.50 -4.25
CA GLN A 5 19.61 -15.27 -5.42
C GLN A 5 18.66 -14.44 -6.33
N MET A 6 17.79 -13.63 -5.75
CA MET A 6 16.94 -12.71 -6.49
C MET A 6 17.77 -11.68 -7.26
N PHE A 7 18.83 -11.12 -6.65
CA PHE A 7 19.69 -10.16 -7.32
C PHE A 7 20.45 -10.77 -8.51
N SER A 8 20.71 -12.08 -8.53
CA SER A 8 21.32 -12.75 -9.69
C SER A 8 20.44 -12.76 -10.95
N ILE A 9 19.13 -12.50 -10.80
CA ILE A 9 18.17 -12.39 -11.91
C ILE A 9 18.29 -11.05 -12.64
N PHE A 10 18.85 -10.03 -11.99
CA PHE A 10 19.13 -8.72 -12.57
C PHE A 10 20.59 -8.72 -13.06
N PRO A 11 20.87 -8.86 -14.36
CA PRO A 11 22.25 -8.94 -14.84
C PRO A 11 22.97 -7.61 -14.79
N LEU A 12 24.25 -7.68 -14.59
CA LEU A 12 25.40 -6.77 -14.87
C LEU A 12 25.36 -5.30 -14.40
N ASN A 13 24.21 -4.63 -14.28
CA ASN A 13 24.10 -3.23 -13.86
C ASN A 13 23.41 -3.05 -12.50
N LEU A 14 23.37 -4.10 -11.71
CA LEU A 14 22.86 -4.05 -10.35
C LEU A 14 24.01 -3.85 -9.36
N TYR A 15 23.98 -2.72 -8.67
CA TYR A 15 24.82 -2.50 -7.50
C TYR A 15 24.02 -2.85 -6.27
N ALA A 16 24.40 -3.92 -5.57
CA ALA A 16 23.71 -4.37 -4.36
C ALA A 16 24.61 -4.13 -3.15
N PHE A 17 24.04 -3.49 -2.13
CA PHE A 17 24.66 -3.27 -0.83
C PHE A 17 23.89 -4.03 0.22
N HIS A 18 24.60 -4.69 1.11
CA HIS A 18 24.04 -5.43 2.22
C HIS A 18 24.34 -4.72 3.54
N TYR A 19 23.30 -4.41 4.27
CA TYR A 19 23.35 -3.89 5.64
C TYR A 19 22.76 -4.93 6.59
N PRO A 20 22.95 -4.82 7.91
CA PRO A 20 22.46 -5.82 8.85
C PRO A 20 20.98 -6.17 8.69
N ASP A 21 20.13 -5.16 8.49
CA ASP A 21 18.67 -5.31 8.44
C ASP A 21 18.06 -4.91 7.09
N GLU A 22 18.86 -4.49 6.12
CA GLU A 22 18.37 -4.06 4.81
C GLU A 22 19.29 -4.42 3.66
N TYR A 23 18.71 -4.52 2.47
CA TYR A 23 19.41 -4.63 1.20
C TYR A 23 19.05 -3.42 0.36
N LEU A 24 20.07 -2.72 -0.13
CA LEU A 24 19.92 -1.64 -1.09
C LEU A 24 20.40 -2.13 -2.46
N ALA A 25 19.58 -1.92 -3.48
CA ALA A 25 19.96 -2.23 -4.86
C ALA A 25 19.74 -1.01 -5.76
N VAL A 26 20.69 -0.76 -6.65
CA VAL A 26 20.59 0.25 -7.69
C VAL A 26 20.60 -0.46 -9.03
N ALA A 27 19.56 -0.24 -9.83
CA ALA A 27 19.40 -0.85 -11.13
C ALA A 27 19.16 0.22 -12.20
N ASP A 28 19.54 -0.10 -13.43
CA ASP A 28 19.15 0.67 -14.59
C ASP A 28 17.61 0.68 -14.76
N SER A 29 17.03 1.85 -15.09
CA SER A 29 15.59 2.01 -15.17
C SER A 29 14.92 1.18 -16.27
N GLU A 30 15.55 1.09 -17.46
CA GLU A 30 15.00 0.27 -18.55
C GLU A 30 15.01 -1.21 -18.20
N LEU A 31 16.07 -1.66 -17.54
CA LEU A 31 16.17 -3.04 -17.07
C LEU A 31 15.14 -3.31 -15.97
N PHE A 32 14.96 -2.36 -15.06
CA PHE A 32 13.95 -2.45 -14.01
C PHE A 32 12.55 -2.57 -14.60
N ASP A 33 12.18 -1.71 -15.55
CA ASP A 33 10.84 -1.71 -16.19
C ASP A 33 10.54 -3.05 -16.86
N ARG A 34 11.53 -3.63 -17.54
CA ARG A 34 11.39 -4.96 -18.19
C ARG A 34 11.22 -6.11 -17.20
N LYS A 35 11.75 -5.98 -15.98
CA LYS A 35 11.83 -7.09 -15.00
C LYS A 35 11.11 -6.83 -13.67
N SER A 36 10.43 -5.69 -13.53
CA SER A 36 9.73 -5.33 -12.29
C SER A 36 8.70 -6.36 -11.84
N PHE A 37 8.10 -7.10 -12.80
CA PHE A 37 7.17 -8.17 -12.49
C PHE A 37 7.80 -9.30 -11.67
N ILE A 38 9.10 -9.60 -11.90
CA ILE A 38 9.85 -10.62 -11.13
C ILE A 38 9.98 -10.18 -9.67
N LEU A 39 10.28 -8.89 -9.44
CA LEU A 39 10.32 -8.33 -8.08
C LEU A 39 8.97 -8.40 -7.37
N LYS A 40 7.89 -8.10 -8.09
CA LYS A 40 6.53 -8.20 -7.54
C LYS A 40 6.18 -9.64 -7.16
N GLN A 41 6.52 -10.60 -8.03
CA GLN A 41 6.31 -12.02 -7.76
C GLN A 41 7.13 -12.48 -6.57
N PHE A 42 8.42 -12.14 -6.52
CA PHE A 42 9.29 -12.47 -5.40
C PHE A 42 8.78 -11.86 -4.08
N ALA A 43 8.33 -10.61 -4.11
CA ALA A 43 7.72 -10.00 -2.94
C ALA A 43 6.50 -10.80 -2.46
N ALA A 44 5.59 -11.16 -3.36
CA ALA A 44 4.40 -11.93 -3.02
C ALA A 44 4.75 -13.29 -2.37
N GLU A 45 5.80 -13.97 -2.83
CA GLU A 45 6.29 -15.22 -2.25
C GLU A 45 6.92 -15.04 -0.85
N GLN A 46 7.45 -13.84 -0.56
CA GLN A 46 8.12 -13.51 0.71
C GLN A 46 7.30 -12.56 1.62
N GLN A 47 5.99 -12.56 1.47
CA GLN A 47 5.07 -11.57 2.06
C GLN A 47 5.28 -11.28 3.55
N LYS A 48 5.61 -12.29 4.36
CA LYS A 48 5.82 -12.12 5.81
C LYS A 48 7.26 -11.82 6.23
N LEU A 49 8.21 -11.96 5.30
CA LEU A 49 9.64 -11.93 5.60
C LEU A 49 10.35 -10.68 5.08
N LEU A 50 9.80 -10.05 4.05
CA LEU A 50 10.50 -8.99 3.33
C LEU A 50 9.52 -7.91 2.88
N LYS A 51 9.90 -6.65 3.07
CA LYS A 51 9.27 -5.49 2.43
C LYS A 51 10.19 -4.95 1.34
N ILE A 52 9.63 -4.66 0.18
CA ILE A 52 10.35 -4.11 -0.97
C ILE A 52 9.74 -2.76 -1.35
N ALA A 53 10.60 -1.75 -1.41
CA ALA A 53 10.22 -0.43 -1.89
C ALA A 53 11.12 0.00 -3.04
N VAL A 54 10.54 0.63 -4.04
CA VAL A 54 11.23 1.15 -5.22
C VAL A 54 11.15 2.67 -5.19
N GLY A 55 12.30 3.33 -5.22
CA GLY A 55 12.39 4.79 -5.34
C GLY A 55 12.08 5.27 -6.75
N LYS A 56 11.94 6.58 -6.90
CA LYS A 56 11.74 7.18 -8.23
C LYS A 56 13.00 7.02 -9.09
N SER A 57 12.80 6.90 -10.39
CA SER A 57 13.89 6.91 -11.36
C SER A 57 14.53 8.30 -11.42
N THR A 58 15.85 8.35 -11.33
CA THR A 58 16.63 9.60 -11.35
C THR A 58 17.92 9.40 -12.12
N SER A 59 18.63 10.49 -12.42
CA SER A 59 19.99 10.39 -12.93
C SER A 59 20.94 9.84 -11.87
N ILE A 60 22.06 9.29 -12.29
CA ILE A 60 23.10 8.78 -11.38
C ILE A 60 23.61 9.85 -10.40
N TYR A 61 23.55 11.12 -10.78
CA TYR A 61 23.96 12.25 -9.93
C TYR A 61 22.93 12.56 -8.82
N GLN A 62 21.75 11.99 -8.88
CA GLN A 62 20.63 12.20 -7.94
C GLN A 62 20.23 10.93 -7.19
N LEU A 63 21.13 9.96 -7.05
CA LEU A 63 20.84 8.70 -6.36
C LEU A 63 20.38 8.90 -4.90
N ALA A 64 20.87 9.95 -4.23
CA ALA A 64 20.41 10.28 -2.88
C ALA A 64 18.89 10.60 -2.84
N GLU A 65 18.38 11.25 -3.89
CA GLU A 65 16.96 11.56 -4.03
C GLU A 65 16.14 10.29 -4.30
N SER A 66 16.64 9.41 -5.18
CA SER A 66 16.04 8.09 -5.42
C SER A 66 15.98 7.26 -4.13
N TYR A 67 17.07 7.20 -3.37
CA TYR A 67 17.12 6.50 -2.08
C TYR A 67 16.11 7.09 -1.07
N SER A 68 16.07 8.41 -0.92
CA SER A 68 15.12 9.09 -0.02
C SER A 68 13.67 8.78 -0.38
N SER A 69 13.35 8.73 -1.67
CA SER A 69 12.02 8.34 -2.14
C SER A 69 11.70 6.86 -1.86
N ALA A 70 12.68 5.95 -2.01
CA ALA A 70 12.51 4.54 -1.65
C ALA A 70 12.26 4.36 -0.15
N VAL A 71 12.98 5.09 0.72
CA VAL A 71 12.76 5.08 2.17
C VAL A 71 11.35 5.57 2.51
N THR A 72 10.88 6.64 1.85
CA THR A 72 9.52 7.16 2.02
C THR A 72 8.48 6.09 1.60
N ALA A 73 8.71 5.45 0.46
CA ALA A 73 7.86 4.37 0.00
C ALA A 73 7.85 3.17 0.97
N LEU A 74 9.00 2.80 1.52
CA LEU A 74 9.08 1.71 2.50
C LEU A 74 8.26 2.00 3.77
N LYS A 75 8.32 3.25 4.26
CA LYS A 75 7.55 3.69 5.44
C LYS A 75 6.04 3.71 5.19
N SER A 76 5.59 3.84 3.95
CA SER A 76 4.17 3.82 3.60
C SER A 76 3.54 2.41 3.67
N ILE A 77 4.36 1.35 3.78
CA ILE A 77 3.87 -0.03 3.93
C ILE A 77 3.39 -0.25 5.37
N THR A 78 2.19 0.16 5.67
CA THR A 78 1.52 -0.04 6.97
C THR A 78 0.69 -1.31 7.02
N ASN A 79 0.13 -1.74 5.89
CA ASN A 79 -0.66 -2.97 5.79
C ASN A 79 0.26 -4.20 5.74
N PRO A 80 0.11 -5.18 6.67
CA PRO A 80 0.93 -6.40 6.70
C PRO A 80 0.73 -7.30 5.46
N ASP A 81 -0.39 -7.15 4.75
CA ASP A 81 -0.67 -7.91 3.53
C ASP A 81 -0.05 -7.29 2.27
N LYS A 82 0.54 -6.09 2.38
CA LYS A 82 1.26 -5.42 1.30
C LYS A 82 2.73 -5.34 1.68
N ASN A 83 3.59 -5.88 0.83
CA ASN A 83 5.04 -5.87 1.06
C ASN A 83 5.85 -5.37 -0.15
N PHE A 84 5.17 -4.86 -1.18
CA PHE A 84 5.79 -4.24 -2.34
C PHE A 84 5.14 -2.89 -2.62
N VAL A 85 5.97 -1.85 -2.82
CA VAL A 85 5.50 -0.51 -3.15
C VAL A 85 6.49 0.19 -4.09
N MET A 86 5.98 0.97 -5.02
CA MET A 86 6.75 1.89 -5.86
C MET A 86 6.40 3.32 -5.47
N TYR A 87 7.41 4.17 -5.32
CA TYR A 87 7.21 5.58 -4.96
C TYR A 87 6.27 6.31 -5.92
N ASP A 88 6.38 6.03 -7.23
CA ASP A 88 5.56 6.66 -8.26
C ASP A 88 4.06 6.31 -8.14
N ASN A 89 3.73 5.25 -7.39
CA ASN A 89 2.36 4.86 -7.10
C ASN A 89 1.80 5.50 -5.81
N LEU A 90 2.64 6.26 -5.09
CA LEU A 90 2.27 6.92 -3.83
C LEU A 90 1.77 8.34 -4.09
N THR A 91 0.53 8.50 -4.51
CA THR A 91 -0.03 9.84 -4.68
C THR A 91 -0.66 10.36 -3.39
N LEU A 92 -1.52 9.53 -2.82
CA LEU A 92 -2.29 9.90 -1.64
C LEU A 92 -1.47 9.78 -0.35
N GLU A 93 -0.69 8.73 -0.24
CA GLU A 93 0.18 8.45 0.90
C GLU A 93 1.20 9.58 1.12
N LEU A 94 1.68 10.21 0.04
CA LEU A 94 2.58 11.37 0.12
C LEU A 94 1.88 12.60 0.72
N LEU A 95 0.63 12.86 0.34
CA LEU A 95 -0.16 13.95 0.93
C LEU A 95 -0.41 13.69 2.41
N LEU A 96 -0.77 12.47 2.77
CA LEU A 96 -1.07 12.08 4.14
C LEU A 96 0.19 12.05 5.03
N SER A 97 1.37 11.81 4.46
CA SER A 97 2.63 11.80 5.22
C SER A 97 3.01 13.16 5.80
N GLY A 98 2.54 14.26 5.19
CA GLY A 98 2.76 15.63 5.66
C GLY A 98 1.94 16.02 6.90
N SER A 99 0.90 15.25 7.26
CA SER A 99 0.08 15.52 8.44
C SER A 99 0.79 15.06 9.72
N GLY A 100 0.69 15.84 10.79
CA GLY A 100 1.23 15.48 12.09
C GLY A 100 0.51 14.28 12.73
N LYS A 101 1.13 13.68 13.73
CA LYS A 101 0.56 12.52 14.43
C LYS A 101 -0.78 12.83 15.08
N GLN A 102 -0.89 14.01 15.70
CA GLN A 102 -2.09 14.45 16.42
C GLN A 102 -3.27 14.65 15.46
N GLU A 103 -3.05 15.29 14.30
CA GLU A 103 -4.08 15.47 13.27
C GLU A 103 -4.59 14.15 12.71
N LYS A 104 -3.68 13.18 12.53
CA LYS A 104 -4.05 11.83 12.09
C LYS A 104 -4.90 11.11 13.13
N GLU A 105 -4.51 11.14 14.40
CA GLU A 105 -5.26 10.53 15.50
C GLU A 105 -6.65 11.17 15.64
N GLU A 106 -6.74 12.50 15.53
CA GLU A 106 -8.02 13.19 15.55
C GLU A 106 -8.91 12.81 14.36
N PHE A 107 -8.35 12.75 13.16
CA PHE A 107 -9.09 12.33 11.97
C PHE A 107 -9.60 10.89 12.08
N LEU A 108 -8.77 9.95 12.53
CA LEU A 108 -9.15 8.56 12.73
C LEU A 108 -10.25 8.43 13.80
N SER A 109 -10.16 9.22 14.88
CA SER A 109 -11.17 9.21 15.94
C SER A 109 -12.56 9.63 15.45
N ARG A 110 -12.62 10.54 14.49
CA ARG A 110 -13.87 11.04 13.89
C ARG A 110 -14.40 10.16 12.77
N THR A 111 -13.62 9.21 12.27
CA THR A 111 -13.97 8.43 11.07
C THR A 111 -14.16 6.94 11.34
N ILE A 112 -13.11 6.23 11.77
CA ILE A 112 -13.11 4.76 11.78
C ILE A 112 -12.88 4.12 13.15
N THR A 113 -12.66 4.89 14.21
CA THR A 113 -12.33 4.34 15.56
C THR A 113 -13.34 3.32 16.06
N ASN A 114 -14.63 3.48 15.70
CA ASN A 114 -15.70 2.59 16.13
C ASN A 114 -15.88 1.34 15.26
N LEU A 115 -15.04 1.16 14.23
CA LEU A 115 -15.12 0.02 13.34
C LEU A 115 -14.26 -1.15 13.85
N THR A 116 -14.80 -2.36 13.69
CA THR A 116 -14.05 -3.60 13.93
C THR A 116 -13.09 -3.89 12.79
N GLY A 117 -12.10 -4.78 13.01
CA GLY A 117 -11.19 -5.21 11.95
C GLY A 117 -11.90 -5.84 10.75
N GLU A 118 -13.02 -6.56 10.97
CA GLU A 118 -13.84 -7.10 9.90
C GLU A 118 -14.52 -5.98 9.09
N GLU A 119 -15.06 -4.97 9.75
CA GLU A 119 -15.70 -3.83 9.09
C GLU A 119 -14.71 -2.99 8.31
N LEU A 120 -13.51 -2.80 8.84
CA LEU A 120 -12.39 -2.17 8.12
C LEU A 120 -12.01 -2.96 6.87
N LYS A 121 -11.89 -4.28 6.97
CA LYS A 121 -11.61 -5.13 5.81
C LYS A 121 -12.70 -5.02 4.74
N ILE A 122 -13.98 -4.99 5.13
CA ILE A 122 -15.09 -4.86 4.20
C ILE A 122 -15.06 -3.52 3.48
N ILE A 123 -14.87 -2.41 4.21
CA ILE A 123 -14.90 -1.07 3.62
C ILE A 123 -13.68 -0.85 2.71
N THR A 124 -12.51 -1.30 3.11
CA THR A 124 -11.28 -1.23 2.29
C THR A 124 -11.45 -2.03 1.01
N THR A 125 -11.93 -3.28 1.12
CA THR A 125 -12.20 -4.11 -0.08
C THR A 125 -13.24 -3.45 -0.99
N TYR A 126 -14.29 -2.85 -0.44
CA TYR A 126 -15.32 -2.16 -1.21
C TYR A 126 -14.76 -1.00 -2.03
N PHE A 127 -13.86 -0.21 -1.45
CA PHE A 127 -13.18 0.87 -2.17
C PHE A 127 -12.14 0.35 -3.16
N ASP A 128 -11.37 -0.68 -2.82
CA ASP A 128 -10.41 -1.32 -3.73
C ASP A 128 -11.09 -2.01 -4.94
N GLN A 129 -12.41 -2.24 -4.87
CA GLN A 129 -13.25 -2.74 -5.96
C GLN A 129 -14.12 -1.62 -6.59
N ASP A 130 -13.64 -0.38 -6.57
CA ASP A 130 -14.30 0.79 -7.15
C ASP A 130 -15.76 0.97 -6.72
N MET A 131 -16.05 0.64 -5.46
CA MET A 131 -17.40 0.68 -4.87
C MET A 131 -18.41 -0.26 -5.56
N SER A 132 -17.92 -1.27 -6.30
CA SER A 132 -18.72 -2.29 -6.95
C SER A 132 -19.21 -3.31 -5.90
N LEU A 133 -20.52 -3.38 -5.68
CA LEU A 133 -21.11 -4.40 -4.80
C LEU A 133 -20.86 -5.82 -5.32
N HIS A 134 -20.90 -6.02 -6.64
CA HIS A 134 -20.70 -7.33 -7.26
C HIS A 134 -19.27 -7.84 -7.01
N ASN A 135 -18.28 -7.06 -7.43
CA ASN A 135 -16.87 -7.45 -7.29
C ASN A 135 -16.47 -7.61 -5.81
N THR A 136 -17.01 -6.77 -4.92
CA THR A 136 -16.78 -6.87 -3.48
C THR A 136 -17.36 -8.17 -2.91
N CYS A 137 -18.58 -8.54 -3.33
CA CYS A 137 -19.20 -9.80 -2.91
C CYS A 137 -18.36 -11.01 -3.33
N GLU A 138 -17.88 -11.04 -4.57
CA GLU A 138 -17.00 -12.12 -5.06
C GLU A 138 -15.69 -12.16 -4.27
N LYS A 139 -15.05 -11.01 -4.06
CA LYS A 139 -13.77 -10.92 -3.35
C LYS A 139 -13.85 -11.36 -1.88
N LEU A 140 -14.97 -11.07 -1.21
CA LEU A 140 -15.19 -11.38 0.20
C LEU A 140 -16.02 -12.65 0.43
N PHE A 141 -16.46 -13.32 -0.63
CA PHE A 141 -17.36 -14.47 -0.56
C PHE A 141 -18.64 -14.17 0.23
N LEU A 142 -19.23 -12.99 0.01
CA LEU A 142 -20.44 -12.52 0.69
C LEU A 142 -21.62 -12.46 -0.27
N HIS A 143 -22.81 -12.76 0.26
CA HIS A 143 -24.06 -12.47 -0.46
C HIS A 143 -24.33 -10.94 -0.50
N LYS A 144 -24.93 -10.45 -1.59
CA LYS A 144 -25.22 -9.01 -1.81
C LYS A 144 -25.94 -8.36 -0.64
N ASN A 145 -26.96 -9.02 -0.10
CA ASN A 145 -27.74 -8.49 1.03
C ASN A 145 -26.88 -8.38 2.30
N THR A 146 -25.98 -9.33 2.53
CA THR A 146 -25.05 -9.29 3.66
C THR A 146 -24.09 -8.11 3.55
N LEU A 147 -23.53 -7.89 2.36
CA LEU A 147 -22.64 -6.75 2.13
C LEU A 147 -23.39 -5.42 2.32
N GLN A 148 -24.61 -5.31 1.77
CA GLN A 148 -25.42 -4.11 1.94
C GLN A 148 -25.77 -3.84 3.41
N TYR A 149 -26.11 -4.87 4.18
CA TYR A 149 -26.34 -4.77 5.62
C TYR A 149 -25.08 -4.27 6.34
N LYS A 150 -23.90 -4.84 6.05
CA LYS A 150 -22.63 -4.46 6.66
C LYS A 150 -22.25 -3.02 6.32
N LEU A 151 -22.42 -2.56 5.08
CA LEU A 151 -22.19 -1.17 4.69
C LEU A 151 -23.16 -0.20 5.41
N ASN A 152 -24.44 -0.58 5.59
CA ASN A 152 -25.38 0.20 6.38
C ASN A 152 -25.01 0.24 7.86
N HIS A 153 -24.45 -0.85 8.39
CA HIS A 153 -23.98 -0.91 9.77
C HIS A 153 -22.77 0.01 10.00
N ILE A 154 -21.82 0.03 9.06
CA ILE A 154 -20.69 0.97 9.06
C ILE A 154 -21.21 2.41 9.07
N TYR A 155 -22.19 2.74 8.21
CA TYR A 155 -22.81 4.07 8.20
C TYR A 155 -23.41 4.45 9.55
N ARG A 156 -24.14 3.54 10.21
CA ARG A 156 -24.72 3.81 11.53
C ARG A 156 -23.68 4.07 12.61
N LYS A 157 -22.54 3.37 12.56
CA LYS A 157 -21.44 3.52 13.53
C LYS A 157 -20.64 4.81 13.34
N THR A 158 -20.38 5.18 12.08
CA THR A 158 -19.47 6.29 11.76
C THR A 158 -20.20 7.58 11.43
N GLY A 159 -21.50 7.53 11.10
CA GLY A 159 -22.23 8.65 10.51
C GLY A 159 -21.85 8.94 9.04
N LEU A 160 -20.87 8.23 8.48
CA LEU A 160 -20.37 8.39 7.12
C LEU A 160 -20.93 7.29 6.21
N ASN A 161 -21.64 7.70 5.16
CA ASN A 161 -22.24 6.74 4.22
C ASN A 161 -21.22 6.30 3.15
N PRO A 162 -20.80 5.01 3.15
CA PRO A 162 -19.79 4.52 2.21
C PRO A 162 -20.16 4.64 0.73
N ARG A 163 -21.45 4.88 0.41
CA ARG A 163 -21.95 5.01 -0.96
C ARG A 163 -22.04 6.47 -1.43
N ARG A 164 -21.81 7.44 -0.54
CA ARG A 164 -21.80 8.86 -0.88
C ARG A 164 -20.36 9.32 -1.06
N PHE A 165 -20.03 9.86 -2.21
CA PHE A 165 -18.66 10.20 -2.58
C PHE A 165 -17.88 10.95 -1.48
N LYS A 166 -18.43 12.03 -0.93
CA LYS A 166 -17.75 12.82 0.11
C LYS A 166 -17.43 12.00 1.37
N ASP A 167 -18.38 11.18 1.83
CA ASP A 167 -18.22 10.34 3.01
C ASP A 167 -17.26 9.16 2.72
N ALA A 168 -17.37 8.59 1.51
CA ALA A 168 -16.51 7.53 1.03
C ALA A 168 -15.05 7.97 0.98
N VAL A 169 -14.77 9.19 0.53
CA VAL A 169 -13.42 9.76 0.52
C VAL A 169 -12.85 9.83 1.94
N LEU A 170 -13.62 10.30 2.93
CA LEU A 170 -13.14 10.35 4.32
C LEU A 170 -12.83 8.96 4.87
N LEU A 171 -13.71 7.97 4.64
CA LEU A 171 -13.49 6.59 5.05
C LEU A 171 -12.30 5.94 4.32
N TYR A 172 -12.13 6.23 3.03
CA TYR A 172 -10.99 5.74 2.25
C TYR A 172 -9.67 6.30 2.75
N LEU A 173 -9.61 7.62 3.00
CA LEU A 173 -8.42 8.28 3.57
C LEU A 173 -8.07 7.71 4.94
N ALA A 174 -9.07 7.50 5.79
CA ALA A 174 -8.86 6.92 7.12
C ALA A 174 -8.30 5.49 7.05
N GLY A 175 -8.72 4.71 6.06
CA GLY A 175 -8.17 3.36 5.82
C GLY A 175 -6.74 3.34 5.27
N LYS A 176 -6.17 4.50 4.89
CA LYS A 176 -4.79 4.65 4.38
C LYS A 176 -3.81 5.17 5.45
N LEU A 177 -4.30 5.66 6.59
CA LEU A 177 -3.52 6.15 7.74
C LEU A 177 -3.23 5.07 8.74
#